data_a8d5f9153005074b9f8204daf9217799
#
_entry.id   a8d5f9153005074b9f8204daf9217799
#
_cell.length_a   1.000
_cell.length_b   1.000
_cell.length_c   1.000
_cell.angle_alpha   90.00
_cell.angle_beta   90.00
_cell.angle_gamma   90.00
#
_symmetry.space_group_name_H-M   'P 1'
#
loop_
_entity.id
_entity.type
_entity.pdbx_description
1 polymer ?
#
loop_
_entity_poly.entity_id
_entity_poly.type
_entity_poly.pdbx_seq_one_letter_code
_entity_poly.pdbx_strand_id
1 'polypeptide(L)'
;MPSKSSGAALMAVLWLIAILSMACMATLRVISFDMELASAKVHGSRARQVAEMGIAVGSNPVVKRSDPILHYSGEMGETFDVKVISEGGRFNINSIILQDDKALLKSMFMDWGLEIDVAQEVADALADWIDADDDEQLNGAEVKYYEAEGRINQPFNRPFYDINEVSLVRGMDMVEAVRPDWRDWFTIWSSGGLDLNEASAELIAAAAEIPVEQAEIIPETVRGTDGIRDTTDDVPFQNAAAALDLLGIDAESRPDIVKRFTVNDSTTRIESIGFAEGAKRKITAIVRNRTGKPALLERTEEIIP
;
A
#
# COMPACT_ATOMS: atom_id res chain seq x y z
N MET A 1 11.67 54.94 68.00
CA MET A 1 11.96 54.59 66.59
C MET A 1 11.24 53.35 66.26
N PRO A 2 10.20 53.33 65.40
CA PRO A 2 9.53 52.12 64.98
C PRO A 2 10.35 51.40 63.91
N SER A 3 10.52 50.10 64.10
CA SER A 3 11.35 49.20 63.28
C SER A 3 10.87 49.11 61.87
N LYS A 4 11.75 49.45 60.89
CA LYS A 4 11.59 49.26 59.45
C LYS A 4 11.64 47.77 58.99
N SER A 5 11.67 46.80 59.93
CA SER A 5 11.90 45.37 59.63
C SER A 5 10.63 44.55 59.29
N SER A 6 9.44 45.02 59.64
CA SER A 6 8.19 44.26 59.39
C SER A 6 7.75 44.23 57.92
N GLY A 7 8.06 45.28 57.13
CA GLY A 7 7.72 45.32 55.72
C GLY A 7 8.61 44.39 54.83
N ALA A 8 9.90 44.29 55.19
CA ALA A 8 10.81 43.40 54.51
C ALA A 8 10.51 41.91 54.70
N ALA A 9 10.10 41.56 55.95
CA ALA A 9 9.67 40.18 56.27
C ALA A 9 8.39 39.77 55.49
N LEU A 10 7.41 40.69 55.37
CA LEU A 10 6.20 40.46 54.61
C LEU A 10 6.49 40.23 53.09
N MET A 11 7.36 41.07 52.52
CA MET A 11 7.79 40.92 51.14
C MET A 11 8.53 39.59 50.88
N ALA A 12 9.42 39.18 51.81
CA ALA A 12 10.10 37.90 51.74
C ALA A 12 9.13 36.69 51.72
N VAL A 13 8.11 36.75 52.63
CA VAL A 13 7.06 35.71 52.68
C VAL A 13 6.22 35.65 51.40
N LEU A 14 5.85 36.82 50.84
CA LEU A 14 5.10 36.86 49.57
C LEU A 14 5.92 36.29 48.40
N TRP A 15 7.21 36.61 48.31
CA TRP A 15 8.12 36.04 47.33
C TRP A 15 8.27 34.52 47.51
N LEU A 16 8.39 34.06 48.73
CA LEU A 16 8.49 32.62 49.02
C LEU A 16 7.22 31.88 48.57
N ILE A 17 6.04 32.44 48.86
CA ILE A 17 4.75 31.88 48.44
C ILE A 17 4.69 31.89 46.89
N ALA A 18 5.07 32.94 46.23
CA ALA A 18 5.08 33.04 44.76
C ALA A 18 5.99 31.97 44.14
N ILE A 19 7.21 31.81 44.66
CA ILE A 19 8.15 30.78 44.19
C ILE A 19 7.62 29.37 44.42
N LEU A 20 7.06 29.09 45.61
CA LEU A 20 6.47 27.80 45.94
C LEU A 20 5.26 27.48 45.03
N SER A 21 4.40 28.49 44.80
CA SER A 21 3.26 28.35 43.90
C SER A 21 3.68 28.04 42.47
N MET A 22 4.74 28.72 41.98
CA MET A 22 5.30 28.51 40.65
C MET A 22 5.93 27.10 40.50
N ALA A 23 6.66 26.65 41.56
CA ALA A 23 7.23 25.31 41.60
C ALA A 23 6.14 24.24 41.63
N CYS A 24 5.07 24.43 42.41
CA CYS A 24 3.92 23.52 42.45
C CYS A 24 3.23 23.45 41.10
N MET A 25 3.00 24.59 40.45
CA MET A 25 2.38 24.64 39.12
C MET A 25 3.25 23.96 38.05
N ALA A 26 4.55 24.13 38.10
CA ALA A 26 5.47 23.43 37.20
C ALA A 26 5.41 21.90 37.39
N THR A 27 5.41 21.44 38.64
CA THR A 27 5.31 20.01 38.98
C THR A 27 3.98 19.43 38.49
N LEU A 28 2.86 20.12 38.70
CA LEU A 28 1.54 19.70 38.22
C LEU A 28 1.52 19.57 36.68
N ARG A 29 2.13 20.51 35.96
CA ARG A 29 2.23 20.42 34.49
C ARG A 29 3.01 19.20 34.02
N VAL A 30 4.14 18.89 34.67
CA VAL A 30 4.93 17.68 34.35
C VAL A 30 4.10 16.43 34.58
N ILE A 31 3.44 16.32 35.76
CA ILE A 31 2.60 15.16 36.09
C ILE A 31 1.44 15.01 35.08
N SER A 32 0.77 16.12 34.72
CA SER A 32 -0.32 16.07 33.72
C SER A 32 0.20 15.59 32.36
N PHE A 33 1.34 16.09 31.91
CA PHE A 33 1.96 15.66 30.66
C PHE A 33 2.37 14.18 30.67
N ASP A 34 2.96 13.71 31.80
CA ASP A 34 3.33 12.30 31.95
C ASP A 34 2.08 11.39 31.94
N MET A 35 0.99 11.84 32.57
CA MET A 35 -0.29 11.10 32.56
C MET A 35 -0.90 11.06 31.14
N GLU A 36 -0.90 12.16 30.40
CA GLU A 36 -1.36 12.19 29.01
C GLU A 36 -0.51 11.27 28.13
N LEU A 37 0.80 11.29 28.27
CA LEU A 37 1.70 10.41 27.52
C LEU A 37 1.48 8.93 27.88
N ALA A 38 1.31 8.60 29.16
CA ALA A 38 1.02 7.24 29.60
C ALA A 38 -0.33 6.76 29.06
N SER A 39 -1.36 7.61 29.11
CA SER A 39 -2.70 7.34 28.56
C SER A 39 -2.62 7.09 27.05
N ALA A 40 -1.96 7.97 26.30
CA ALA A 40 -1.79 7.82 24.86
C ALA A 40 -1.07 6.51 24.48
N LYS A 41 -0.06 6.08 25.24
CA LYS A 41 0.60 4.79 25.06
C LYS A 41 -0.35 3.60 25.30
N VAL A 42 -1.15 3.65 26.36
CA VAL A 42 -2.11 2.59 26.67
C VAL A 42 -3.18 2.49 25.58
N HIS A 43 -3.76 3.63 25.15
CA HIS A 43 -4.78 3.66 24.11
C HIS A 43 -4.21 3.24 22.74
N GLY A 44 -3.00 3.70 22.40
CA GLY A 44 -2.30 3.26 21.20
C GLY A 44 -2.00 1.76 21.19
N SER A 45 -1.64 1.17 22.35
CA SER A 45 -1.44 -0.28 22.47
C SER A 45 -2.75 -1.05 22.34
N ARG A 46 -3.86 -0.55 22.89
CA ARG A 46 -5.19 -1.15 22.72
C ARG A 46 -5.64 -1.09 21.27
N ALA A 47 -5.53 0.08 20.61
CA ALA A 47 -5.88 0.23 19.20
C ALA A 47 -5.09 -0.76 18.33
N ARG A 48 -3.80 -0.95 18.63
CA ARG A 48 -2.96 -1.96 17.97
C ARG A 48 -3.49 -3.38 18.19
N GLN A 49 -3.79 -3.76 19.41
CA GLN A 49 -4.32 -5.10 19.73
C GLN A 49 -5.63 -5.38 18.98
N VAL A 50 -6.50 -4.38 18.90
CA VAL A 50 -7.77 -4.50 18.16
C VAL A 50 -7.53 -4.60 16.66
N ALA A 51 -6.55 -3.86 16.10
CA ALA A 51 -6.13 -4.03 14.71
C ALA A 51 -5.56 -5.44 14.45
N GLU A 52 -4.75 -5.99 15.37
CA GLU A 52 -4.24 -7.38 15.28
C GLU A 52 -5.38 -8.41 15.28
N MET A 53 -6.42 -8.20 16.07
CA MET A 53 -7.62 -9.05 16.04
C MET A 53 -8.26 -9.01 14.64
N GLY A 54 -8.38 -7.83 14.05
CA GLY A 54 -8.88 -7.67 12.68
C GLY A 54 -8.01 -8.40 11.63
N ILE A 55 -6.69 -8.31 11.73
CA ILE A 55 -5.78 -9.09 10.86
C ILE A 55 -6.01 -10.59 11.02
N ALA A 56 -6.18 -11.09 12.25
CA ALA A 56 -6.44 -12.50 12.48
C ALA A 56 -7.78 -12.95 11.85
N VAL A 57 -8.82 -12.12 11.94
CA VAL A 57 -10.12 -12.37 11.30
C VAL A 57 -9.98 -12.34 9.78
N GLY A 58 -9.38 -11.29 9.22
CA GLY A 58 -9.19 -11.14 7.77
C GLY A 58 -8.28 -12.20 7.14
N SER A 59 -7.35 -12.78 7.93
CA SER A 59 -6.49 -13.88 7.47
C SER A 59 -7.20 -15.22 7.40
N ASN A 60 -8.38 -15.36 7.99
CA ASN A 60 -9.13 -16.60 7.98
C ASN A 60 -9.73 -16.85 6.57
N PRO A 61 -9.41 -17.97 5.89
CA PRO A 61 -9.89 -18.25 4.53
C PRO A 61 -11.39 -18.41 4.42
N VAL A 62 -12.09 -18.73 5.51
CA VAL A 62 -13.57 -18.87 5.53
C VAL A 62 -14.27 -17.50 5.51
N VAL A 63 -13.61 -16.46 6.00
CA VAL A 63 -14.16 -15.10 6.03
C VAL A 63 -14.11 -14.49 4.62
N LYS A 64 -15.27 -14.14 4.08
CA LYS A 64 -15.41 -13.46 2.78
C LYS A 64 -15.22 -11.95 2.97
N ARG A 65 -14.93 -11.23 1.87
CA ARG A 65 -14.73 -9.76 1.86
C ARG A 65 -15.97 -8.98 2.30
N SER A 66 -17.15 -9.52 2.05
CA SER A 66 -18.44 -8.93 2.41
C SER A 66 -18.95 -9.36 3.80
N ASP A 67 -18.16 -10.16 4.55
CA ASP A 67 -18.60 -10.72 5.82
C ASP A 67 -18.67 -9.61 6.90
N PRO A 68 -19.82 -9.45 7.58
CA PRO A 68 -19.97 -8.47 8.65
C PRO A 68 -18.97 -8.61 9.80
N ILE A 69 -18.36 -9.80 9.99
CA ILE A 69 -17.33 -10.02 11.02
C ILE A 69 -16.06 -9.17 10.79
N LEU A 70 -15.89 -8.62 9.59
CA LEU A 70 -14.80 -7.69 9.26
C LEU A 70 -14.96 -6.32 9.91
N HIS A 71 -16.14 -6.04 10.48
CA HIS A 71 -16.47 -4.83 11.24
C HIS A 71 -16.84 -5.21 12.66
N TYR A 72 -16.01 -4.85 13.62
CA TYR A 72 -16.20 -5.16 15.01
C TYR A 72 -16.43 -3.91 15.85
N SER A 73 -17.34 -4.00 16.83
CA SER A 73 -17.54 -2.98 17.86
C SER A 73 -17.65 -3.66 19.22
N GLY A 74 -16.69 -3.38 20.10
CA GLY A 74 -16.64 -3.90 21.46
C GLY A 74 -17.45 -3.09 22.45
N GLU A 75 -17.69 -3.64 23.64
CA GLU A 75 -18.50 -3.03 24.69
C GLU A 75 -17.89 -1.75 25.29
N MET A 76 -16.57 -1.62 25.25
CA MET A 76 -15.84 -0.43 25.75
C MET A 76 -15.53 0.57 24.63
N GLY A 77 -16.16 0.44 23.46
CA GLY A 77 -15.99 1.37 22.33
C GLY A 77 -14.77 1.10 21.45
N GLU A 78 -14.07 -0.01 21.66
CA GLU A 78 -13.05 -0.44 20.72
C GLU A 78 -13.70 -0.95 19.44
N THR A 79 -13.09 -0.60 18.29
CA THR A 79 -13.56 -1.08 16.98
C THR A 79 -12.40 -1.52 16.12
N PHE A 80 -12.65 -2.48 15.25
CA PHE A 80 -11.82 -2.66 14.07
C PHE A 80 -12.66 -2.65 12.79
N ASP A 81 -12.03 -2.16 11.73
CA ASP A 81 -12.53 -2.22 10.36
C ASP A 81 -11.47 -2.90 9.49
N VAL A 82 -11.87 -3.96 8.77
CA VAL A 82 -10.96 -4.77 7.96
C VAL A 82 -11.35 -4.73 6.51
N LYS A 83 -10.36 -4.47 5.64
CA LYS A 83 -10.48 -4.66 4.19
C LYS A 83 -9.62 -5.83 3.75
N VAL A 84 -10.18 -6.69 2.92
CA VAL A 84 -9.50 -7.82 2.30
C VAL A 84 -9.47 -7.58 0.80
N ILE A 85 -8.28 -7.38 0.22
CA ILE A 85 -8.08 -6.98 -1.18
C ILE A 85 -7.15 -7.98 -1.83
N SER A 86 -7.39 -8.35 -3.09
CA SER A 86 -6.43 -9.15 -3.87
C SER A 86 -5.26 -8.28 -4.36
N GLU A 87 -4.06 -8.78 -4.23
CA GLU A 87 -2.88 -8.17 -4.89
C GLU A 87 -2.87 -8.46 -6.40
N GLY A 88 -3.56 -9.50 -6.84
CA GLY A 88 -3.67 -9.87 -8.26
C GLY A 88 -4.39 -8.84 -9.12
N GLY A 89 -5.18 -7.94 -8.52
CA GLY A 89 -5.82 -6.83 -9.21
C GLY A 89 -4.86 -5.71 -9.65
N ARG A 90 -3.54 -5.87 -9.43
CA ARG A 90 -2.49 -4.92 -9.78
C ARG A 90 -1.40 -5.60 -10.60
N PHE A 91 -0.68 -4.83 -11.39
CA PHE A 91 0.49 -5.32 -12.14
C PHE A 91 1.63 -5.68 -11.21
N ASN A 92 2.19 -6.88 -11.33
CA ASN A 92 3.45 -7.18 -10.66
C ASN A 92 4.61 -6.64 -11.48
N ILE A 93 5.21 -5.53 -11.02
CA ILE A 93 6.28 -4.84 -11.74
C ILE A 93 7.51 -5.73 -11.91
N ASN A 94 7.87 -6.53 -10.91
CA ASN A 94 8.97 -7.50 -11.03
C ASN A 94 8.69 -8.52 -12.13
N SER A 95 7.45 -9.01 -12.19
CA SER A 95 7.05 -10.01 -13.18
C SER A 95 7.08 -9.46 -14.60
N ILE A 96 6.60 -8.24 -14.83
CA ILE A 96 6.63 -7.58 -16.15
C ILE A 96 8.06 -7.50 -16.65
N ILE A 97 8.99 -7.03 -15.82
CA ILE A 97 10.38 -6.83 -16.21
C ILE A 97 11.09 -8.18 -16.43
N LEU A 98 10.92 -9.13 -15.50
CA LEU A 98 11.53 -10.48 -15.60
C LEU A 98 11.00 -11.28 -16.81
N GLN A 99 9.81 -10.97 -17.31
CA GLN A 99 9.24 -11.55 -18.54
C GLN A 99 9.62 -10.78 -19.81
N ASP A 100 10.49 -9.75 -19.69
CA ASP A 100 10.93 -8.87 -20.78
C ASP A 100 9.75 -8.16 -21.49
N ASP A 101 8.68 -7.82 -20.75
CA ASP A 101 7.52 -7.12 -21.29
C ASP A 101 7.61 -5.60 -21.07
N LYS A 102 8.79 -5.02 -21.35
CA LYS A 102 9.01 -3.56 -21.26
C LYS A 102 8.06 -2.77 -22.16
N ALA A 103 7.56 -3.39 -23.23
CA ALA A 103 6.59 -2.77 -24.13
C ALA A 103 5.30 -2.38 -23.40
N LEU A 104 4.83 -3.22 -22.46
CA LEU A 104 3.67 -2.89 -21.62
C LEU A 104 3.94 -1.66 -20.76
N LEU A 105 5.09 -1.60 -20.05
CA LEU A 105 5.45 -0.45 -19.22
C LEU A 105 5.54 0.83 -20.04
N LYS A 106 6.22 0.78 -21.19
CA LYS A 106 6.34 1.91 -22.12
C LYS A 106 4.98 2.40 -22.58
N SER A 107 4.09 1.49 -23.01
CA SER A 107 2.73 1.84 -23.45
C SER A 107 1.96 2.54 -22.33
N MET A 108 1.97 1.98 -21.11
CA MET A 108 1.31 2.57 -19.96
C MET A 108 1.83 3.98 -19.64
N PHE A 109 3.15 4.17 -19.65
CA PHE A 109 3.74 5.49 -19.37
C PHE A 109 3.39 6.52 -20.45
N MET A 110 3.31 6.11 -21.71
CA MET A 110 2.82 6.96 -22.80
C MET A 110 1.33 7.32 -22.62
N ASP A 111 0.50 6.37 -22.26
CA ASP A 111 -0.94 6.59 -21.98
C ASP A 111 -1.16 7.55 -20.80
N TRP A 112 -0.22 7.59 -19.86
CA TRP A 112 -0.21 8.54 -18.75
C TRP A 112 0.31 9.93 -19.15
N GLY A 113 0.83 10.08 -20.37
CA GLY A 113 1.24 11.36 -20.94
C GLY A 113 2.73 11.61 -21.01
N LEU A 114 3.59 10.59 -20.81
CA LEU A 114 5.01 10.74 -21.06
C LEU A 114 5.31 10.69 -22.57
N GLU A 115 6.28 11.47 -22.99
CA GLU A 115 6.83 11.37 -24.36
C GLU A 115 7.48 9.99 -24.57
N ILE A 116 7.43 9.50 -25.82
CA ILE A 116 7.87 8.14 -26.19
C ILE A 116 9.32 7.83 -25.77
N ASP A 117 10.22 8.81 -25.88
CA ASP A 117 11.62 8.64 -25.53
C ASP A 117 11.79 8.55 -23.99
N VAL A 118 11.04 9.35 -23.23
CA VAL A 118 11.05 9.33 -21.78
C VAL A 118 10.43 8.01 -21.24
N ALA A 119 9.31 7.58 -21.82
CA ALA A 119 8.70 6.30 -21.48
C ALA A 119 9.64 5.11 -21.73
N GLN A 120 10.43 5.17 -22.81
CA GLN A 120 11.45 4.16 -23.10
C GLN A 120 12.61 4.21 -22.09
N GLU A 121 13.10 5.40 -21.73
CA GLU A 121 14.16 5.57 -20.73
C GLU A 121 13.74 4.97 -19.38
N VAL A 122 12.53 5.26 -18.90
CA VAL A 122 12.03 4.72 -17.65
C VAL A 122 11.90 3.19 -17.70
N ALA A 123 11.37 2.64 -18.79
CA ALA A 123 11.22 1.20 -18.95
C ALA A 123 12.57 0.47 -19.00
N ASP A 124 13.58 1.04 -19.68
CA ASP A 124 14.94 0.49 -19.72
C ASP A 124 15.64 0.63 -18.36
N ALA A 125 15.52 1.77 -17.68
CA ALA A 125 16.09 1.97 -16.36
C ALA A 125 15.47 1.07 -15.27
N LEU A 126 14.17 0.73 -15.39
CA LEU A 126 13.52 -0.26 -14.52
C LEU A 126 14.08 -1.67 -14.75
N ALA A 127 14.43 -2.01 -15.97
CA ALA A 127 15.05 -3.29 -16.30
C ALA A 127 16.46 -3.38 -15.72
N ASP A 128 17.31 -2.36 -15.96
CA ASP A 128 18.67 -2.29 -15.43
C ASP A 128 18.68 -2.32 -13.89
N TRP A 129 17.65 -1.76 -13.24
CA TRP A 129 17.58 -1.78 -11.77
C TRP A 129 17.49 -3.18 -11.17
N ILE A 130 16.87 -4.14 -11.88
CA ILE A 130 16.58 -5.46 -11.35
C ILE A 130 17.36 -6.60 -11.97
N ASP A 131 17.99 -6.39 -13.14
CA ASP A 131 18.83 -7.44 -13.73
C ASP A 131 20.14 -7.64 -12.92
N ALA A 132 20.90 -8.66 -13.24
CA ALA A 132 22.01 -9.10 -12.40
C ALA A 132 23.37 -8.64 -12.91
N ASP A 133 23.42 -7.94 -14.05
CA ASP A 133 24.66 -7.48 -14.63
C ASP A 133 24.77 -5.94 -14.55
N ASP A 134 25.82 -5.36 -15.10
CA ASP A 134 26.08 -3.91 -15.14
C ASP A 134 26.09 -3.42 -16.60
N ASP A 135 25.45 -4.15 -17.53
CA ASP A 135 25.36 -3.82 -18.95
C ASP A 135 24.16 -2.90 -19.20
N GLU A 136 24.43 -1.60 -19.31
CA GLU A 136 23.41 -0.56 -19.48
C GLU A 136 22.57 -0.79 -20.75
N GLN A 137 21.25 -0.85 -20.62
CA GLN A 137 20.30 -0.81 -21.73
C GLN A 137 20.49 0.48 -22.53
N LEU A 138 20.01 0.52 -23.77
CA LEU A 138 20.25 1.65 -24.69
C LEU A 138 19.90 3.02 -24.10
N ASN A 139 18.82 3.09 -23.30
CA ASN A 139 18.36 4.31 -22.63
C ASN A 139 18.26 4.10 -21.11
N GLY A 140 18.90 3.08 -20.58
CA GLY A 140 18.80 2.67 -19.20
C GLY A 140 19.67 3.46 -18.22
N ALA A 141 19.87 2.91 -17.04
CA ALA A 141 20.68 3.55 -16.01
C ALA A 141 21.33 2.51 -15.09
N GLU A 142 22.65 2.43 -15.18
CA GLU A 142 23.49 1.55 -14.40
C GLU A 142 24.34 2.30 -13.36
N VAL A 143 25.22 1.58 -12.68
CA VAL A 143 26.08 2.09 -11.59
C VAL A 143 26.69 3.45 -11.89
N LYS A 144 27.15 3.67 -13.13
CA LYS A 144 27.79 4.94 -13.52
C LYS A 144 26.83 6.13 -13.44
N TYR A 145 25.56 5.91 -13.81
CA TYR A 145 24.54 6.94 -13.72
C TYR A 145 24.27 7.30 -12.26
N TYR A 146 24.01 6.29 -11.42
CA TYR A 146 23.65 6.51 -10.01
C TYR A 146 24.82 7.06 -9.18
N GLU A 147 26.06 6.66 -9.46
CA GLU A 147 27.24 7.24 -8.82
C GLU A 147 27.44 8.72 -9.19
N ALA A 148 27.16 9.11 -10.43
CA ALA A 148 27.22 10.52 -10.84
C ALA A 148 26.18 11.38 -10.12
N GLU A 149 25.03 10.80 -9.75
CA GLU A 149 23.99 11.42 -8.92
C GLU A 149 24.32 11.35 -7.39
N GLY A 150 25.49 10.82 -7.03
CA GLY A 150 25.89 10.65 -5.63
C GLY A 150 25.23 9.48 -4.90
N ARG A 151 24.61 8.57 -5.64
CA ARG A 151 23.84 7.42 -5.12
C ARG A 151 24.67 6.15 -5.23
N ILE A 152 25.52 5.93 -4.23
CA ILE A 152 26.45 4.80 -4.17
C ILE A 152 25.68 3.48 -3.93
N ASN A 153 26.14 2.39 -4.55
CA ASN A 153 25.56 1.06 -4.50
C ASN A 153 24.14 0.94 -5.11
N GLN A 154 23.89 1.67 -6.16
CA GLN A 154 22.69 1.55 -7.00
C GLN A 154 23.13 1.38 -8.47
N PRO A 155 22.34 0.63 -9.27
CA PRO A 155 21.10 -0.07 -8.91
C PRO A 155 21.37 -1.24 -7.95
N PHE A 156 20.30 -1.89 -7.45
CA PHE A 156 20.47 -3.01 -6.53
C PHE A 156 20.64 -4.36 -7.22
N ASN A 157 20.50 -4.44 -8.53
CA ASN A 157 20.65 -5.63 -9.38
C ASN A 157 19.88 -6.84 -8.84
N ARG A 158 18.64 -6.59 -8.45
CA ARG A 158 17.70 -7.59 -7.93
C ARG A 158 16.26 -7.12 -8.04
N PRO A 159 15.26 -8.02 -8.04
CA PRO A 159 13.86 -7.63 -7.97
C PRO A 159 13.56 -6.67 -6.81
N PHE A 160 12.59 -5.79 -6.99
CA PHE A 160 12.14 -4.86 -5.95
C PHE A 160 11.62 -5.62 -4.74
N TYR A 161 12.00 -5.18 -3.55
CA TYR A 161 11.52 -5.72 -2.26
C TYR A 161 10.50 -4.80 -1.58
N ASP A 162 10.43 -3.54 -2.00
CA ASP A 162 9.45 -2.54 -1.55
C ASP A 162 8.98 -1.76 -2.77
N ILE A 163 7.67 -1.51 -2.88
CA ILE A 163 7.11 -0.72 -3.98
C ILE A 163 7.66 0.72 -4.00
N ASN A 164 8.04 1.27 -2.85
CA ASN A 164 8.66 2.59 -2.78
C ASN A 164 10.09 2.63 -3.36
N GLU A 165 10.75 1.48 -3.47
CA GLU A 165 12.06 1.37 -4.11
C GLU A 165 11.99 1.76 -5.59
N VAL A 166 10.85 1.51 -6.24
CA VAL A 166 10.61 1.87 -7.66
C VAL A 166 10.79 3.37 -7.91
N SER A 167 10.41 4.24 -6.95
CA SER A 167 10.63 5.70 -7.08
C SER A 167 12.11 6.12 -7.07
N LEU A 168 13.02 5.20 -6.76
CA LEU A 168 14.45 5.47 -6.83
C LEU A 168 15.02 5.31 -8.25
N VAL A 169 14.29 4.69 -9.15
CA VAL A 169 14.73 4.43 -10.52
C VAL A 169 14.71 5.74 -11.33
N ARG A 170 15.70 5.89 -12.21
CA ARG A 170 15.78 7.04 -13.13
C ARG A 170 14.48 7.25 -13.89
N GLY A 171 13.99 8.50 -13.89
CA GLY A 171 12.80 8.92 -14.61
C GLY A 171 11.47 8.62 -13.91
N MET A 172 11.47 7.88 -12.80
CA MET A 172 10.23 7.64 -12.04
C MET A 172 9.67 8.91 -11.39
N ASP A 173 10.47 9.94 -11.17
CA ASP A 173 10.02 11.27 -10.78
C ASP A 173 9.11 11.92 -11.83
N MET A 174 9.38 11.69 -13.13
CA MET A 174 8.53 12.14 -14.22
C MET A 174 7.21 11.35 -14.26
N VAL A 175 7.26 10.04 -14.02
CA VAL A 175 6.04 9.22 -13.88
C VAL A 175 5.20 9.71 -12.71
N GLU A 176 5.80 9.95 -11.55
CA GLU A 176 5.10 10.45 -10.36
C GLU A 176 4.47 11.83 -10.57
N ALA A 177 5.10 12.68 -11.39
CA ALA A 177 4.58 14.01 -11.73
C ALA A 177 3.30 13.95 -12.59
N VAL A 178 3.19 13.00 -13.53
CA VAL A 178 2.02 12.84 -14.41
C VAL A 178 0.97 11.89 -13.82
N ARG A 179 1.40 10.91 -13.01
CA ARG A 179 0.55 9.89 -12.39
C ARG A 179 0.92 9.70 -10.92
N PRO A 180 0.49 10.60 -10.01
CA PRO A 180 0.84 10.52 -8.58
C PRO A 180 0.35 9.23 -7.88
N ASP A 181 -0.72 8.61 -8.41
CA ASP A 181 -1.33 7.36 -7.95
C ASP A 181 -0.74 6.11 -8.63
N TRP A 182 0.41 6.18 -9.30
CA TRP A 182 1.05 5.06 -10.00
C TRP A 182 1.21 3.82 -9.11
N ARG A 183 1.40 4.02 -7.78
CA ARG A 183 1.53 2.92 -6.81
C ARG A 183 0.27 2.06 -6.69
N ASP A 184 -0.89 2.59 -7.06
CA ASP A 184 -2.14 1.84 -7.04
C ASP A 184 -2.24 0.87 -8.23
N TRP A 185 -1.43 1.08 -9.27
CA TRP A 185 -1.36 0.23 -10.45
C TRP A 185 -0.45 -0.97 -10.26
N PHE A 186 0.55 -0.88 -9.38
CA PHE A 186 1.60 -1.87 -9.23
C PHE A 186 1.61 -2.55 -7.87
N THR A 187 2.12 -3.77 -7.88
CA THR A 187 2.51 -4.55 -6.70
C THR A 187 3.82 -5.27 -6.99
N ILE A 188 4.45 -5.75 -5.93
CA ILE A 188 5.61 -6.66 -6.01
C ILE A 188 5.25 -8.06 -5.50
N TRP A 189 4.01 -8.27 -5.05
CA TRP A 189 3.62 -9.44 -4.26
C TRP A 189 2.72 -10.43 -4.98
N SER A 190 1.99 -10.03 -6.03
CA SER A 190 1.12 -10.96 -6.77
C SER A 190 1.90 -12.09 -7.43
N SER A 191 1.22 -13.11 -7.92
CA SER A 191 1.83 -14.28 -8.55
C SER A 191 2.40 -14.04 -9.96
N GLY A 192 2.18 -12.85 -10.52
CA GLY A 192 2.73 -12.42 -11.80
C GLY A 192 1.71 -11.80 -12.74
N GLY A 193 0.80 -12.58 -13.29
CA GLY A 193 -0.23 -12.06 -14.20
C GLY A 193 -1.30 -11.22 -13.50
N LEU A 194 -1.89 -10.26 -14.22
CA LEU A 194 -3.02 -9.46 -13.77
C LEU A 194 -4.26 -10.37 -13.66
N ASP A 195 -4.88 -10.43 -12.48
CA ASP A 195 -6.05 -11.26 -12.25
C ASP A 195 -7.32 -10.59 -12.78
N LEU A 196 -7.88 -11.16 -13.87
CA LEU A 196 -9.08 -10.65 -14.53
C LEU A 196 -10.30 -10.60 -13.60
N ASN A 197 -10.33 -11.44 -12.57
CA ASN A 197 -11.40 -11.42 -11.58
C ASN A 197 -11.27 -10.27 -10.58
N GLU A 198 -10.12 -9.61 -10.50
CA GLU A 198 -9.81 -8.63 -9.47
C GLU A 198 -9.47 -7.24 -10.02
N ALA A 199 -8.99 -7.20 -11.26
CA ALA A 199 -8.50 -5.97 -11.88
C ALA A 199 -9.63 -5.02 -12.28
N SER A 200 -9.32 -3.72 -12.28
CA SER A 200 -10.20 -2.71 -12.86
C SER A 200 -10.18 -2.75 -14.38
N ALA A 201 -11.21 -2.18 -15.01
CA ALA A 201 -11.28 -2.05 -16.47
C ALA A 201 -10.06 -1.29 -17.04
N GLU A 202 -9.54 -0.28 -16.33
CA GLU A 202 -8.37 0.49 -16.75
C GLU A 202 -7.11 -0.37 -16.84
N LEU A 203 -6.86 -1.24 -15.83
CA LEU A 203 -5.69 -2.12 -15.84
C LEU A 203 -5.84 -3.23 -16.90
N ILE A 204 -7.04 -3.75 -17.07
CA ILE A 204 -7.34 -4.74 -18.12
C ILE A 204 -7.12 -4.13 -19.50
N ALA A 205 -7.61 -2.92 -19.73
CA ALA A 205 -7.46 -2.19 -20.99
C ALA A 205 -5.98 -1.98 -21.34
N ALA A 206 -5.17 -1.55 -20.38
CA ALA A 206 -3.73 -1.37 -20.55
C ALA A 206 -3.02 -2.69 -20.88
N ALA A 207 -3.33 -3.78 -20.15
CA ALA A 207 -2.71 -5.09 -20.38
C ALA A 207 -3.14 -5.73 -21.68
N ALA A 208 -4.40 -5.52 -22.12
CA ALA A 208 -5.00 -6.08 -23.32
C ALA A 208 -4.79 -5.21 -24.56
N GLU A 209 -4.29 -3.98 -24.42
CA GLU A 209 -4.10 -2.99 -25.48
C GLU A 209 -5.42 -2.64 -26.21
N ILE A 210 -6.52 -2.46 -25.43
CA ILE A 210 -7.87 -2.16 -25.90
C ILE A 210 -8.42 -0.91 -25.20
N PRO A 211 -9.49 -0.29 -25.73
CA PRO A 211 -10.19 0.78 -25.03
C PRO A 211 -10.79 0.34 -23.68
N VAL A 212 -10.80 1.25 -22.70
CA VAL A 212 -11.34 0.99 -21.35
C VAL A 212 -12.80 0.57 -21.39
N GLU A 213 -13.59 1.19 -22.28
CA GLU A 213 -15.01 0.89 -22.46
C GLU A 213 -15.25 -0.57 -22.91
N GLN A 214 -14.30 -1.15 -23.67
CA GLN A 214 -14.36 -2.56 -24.06
C GLN A 214 -13.96 -3.47 -22.90
N ALA A 215 -13.02 -3.04 -22.05
CA ALA A 215 -12.56 -3.81 -20.91
C ALA A 215 -13.59 -3.87 -19.76
N GLU A 216 -14.51 -2.90 -19.67
CA GLU A 216 -15.54 -2.83 -18.61
C GLU A 216 -16.40 -4.10 -18.54
N ILE A 217 -16.57 -4.82 -19.64
CA ILE A 217 -17.36 -6.06 -19.69
C ILE A 217 -16.85 -7.14 -18.73
N ILE A 218 -15.54 -7.15 -18.43
CA ILE A 218 -14.94 -8.13 -17.52
C ILE A 218 -15.37 -7.89 -16.07
N PRO A 219 -15.09 -6.73 -15.44
CA PRO A 219 -15.53 -6.48 -14.08
C PRO A 219 -17.06 -6.44 -13.94
N GLU A 220 -17.82 -6.07 -14.99
CA GLU A 220 -19.27 -6.15 -15.00
C GLU A 220 -19.75 -7.60 -14.95
N THR A 221 -19.17 -8.48 -15.78
CA THR A 221 -19.50 -9.92 -15.77
C THR A 221 -19.22 -10.54 -14.40
N VAL A 222 -18.07 -10.21 -13.81
CA VAL A 222 -17.68 -10.77 -12.52
C VAL A 222 -18.62 -10.34 -11.39
N ARG A 223 -19.15 -9.11 -11.41
CA ARG A 223 -20.09 -8.59 -10.39
C ARG A 223 -21.49 -9.19 -10.46
N GLY A 224 -21.79 -9.98 -11.49
CA GLY A 224 -23.12 -10.57 -11.65
C GLY A 224 -24.22 -9.56 -11.98
N THR A 225 -25.44 -9.92 -11.65
CA THR A 225 -26.65 -9.16 -12.04
C THR A 225 -26.95 -7.96 -11.13
N ASP A 226 -26.49 -7.99 -9.88
CA ASP A 226 -26.70 -6.89 -8.94
C ASP A 226 -25.63 -5.79 -9.06
N GLY A 227 -24.56 -6.03 -9.83
CA GLY A 227 -23.44 -5.10 -10.04
C GLY A 227 -22.56 -4.87 -8.80
N ILE A 228 -22.78 -5.65 -7.73
CA ILE A 228 -22.06 -5.54 -6.45
C ILE A 228 -21.10 -6.71 -6.33
N ARG A 229 -19.85 -6.39 -5.96
CA ARG A 229 -18.80 -7.38 -5.76
C ARG A 229 -18.98 -8.16 -4.45
N ASP A 230 -18.51 -9.42 -4.46
CA ASP A 230 -18.49 -10.33 -3.31
C ASP A 230 -19.89 -10.76 -2.84
N THR A 231 -20.85 -10.79 -3.74
CA THR A 231 -22.20 -11.28 -3.52
C THR A 231 -22.40 -12.73 -4.03
N THR A 232 -23.59 -13.26 -3.92
CA THR A 232 -23.86 -14.66 -4.28
C THR A 232 -24.07 -14.88 -5.76
N ASP A 233 -24.29 -13.83 -6.54
CA ASP A 233 -24.50 -13.88 -7.99
C ASP A 233 -23.23 -13.50 -8.79
N ASP A 234 -22.10 -13.27 -8.12
CA ASP A 234 -20.81 -13.09 -8.78
C ASP A 234 -20.47 -14.26 -9.70
N VAL A 235 -19.97 -13.96 -10.89
CA VAL A 235 -19.59 -14.93 -11.91
C VAL A 235 -18.09 -14.81 -12.23
N PRO A 236 -17.20 -15.31 -11.37
CA PRO A 236 -15.77 -15.27 -11.65
C PRO A 236 -15.38 -16.18 -12.79
N PHE A 237 -14.48 -15.71 -13.65
CA PHE A 237 -13.89 -16.52 -14.72
C PHE A 237 -13.04 -17.63 -14.13
N GLN A 238 -13.14 -18.84 -14.72
CA GLN A 238 -12.38 -20.02 -14.30
C GLN A 238 -11.05 -20.15 -15.06
N ASN A 239 -10.91 -19.46 -16.19
CA ASN A 239 -9.69 -19.41 -16.98
C ASN A 239 -9.60 -18.08 -17.74
N ALA A 240 -8.39 -17.64 -18.01
CA ALA A 240 -8.16 -16.36 -18.69
C ALA A 240 -8.65 -16.35 -20.14
N ALA A 241 -8.62 -17.50 -20.85
CA ALA A 241 -9.06 -17.55 -22.23
C ALA A 241 -10.53 -17.16 -22.39
N ALA A 242 -11.42 -17.64 -21.51
CA ALA A 242 -12.85 -17.31 -21.57
C ALA A 242 -13.11 -15.80 -21.36
N ALA A 243 -12.30 -15.13 -20.55
CA ALA A 243 -12.39 -13.69 -20.37
C ALA A 243 -11.84 -12.94 -21.60
N LEU A 244 -10.74 -13.41 -22.18
CA LEU A 244 -10.14 -12.83 -23.38
C LEU A 244 -11.04 -12.98 -24.60
N ASP A 245 -11.71 -14.12 -24.75
CA ASP A 245 -12.72 -14.34 -25.80
C ASP A 245 -13.86 -13.30 -25.71
N LEU A 246 -14.28 -12.95 -24.50
CA LEU A 246 -15.29 -11.93 -24.28
C LEU A 246 -14.81 -10.52 -24.70
N LEU A 247 -13.51 -10.27 -24.57
CA LEU A 247 -12.86 -9.05 -25.08
C LEU A 247 -12.61 -9.09 -26.61
N GLY A 248 -12.92 -10.20 -27.28
CA GLY A 248 -12.64 -10.40 -28.71
C GLY A 248 -11.15 -10.65 -29.00
N ILE A 249 -10.37 -11.07 -28.01
CA ILE A 249 -8.95 -11.38 -28.14
C ILE A 249 -8.79 -12.89 -28.32
N ASP A 250 -8.34 -13.29 -29.49
CA ASP A 250 -8.03 -14.70 -29.79
C ASP A 250 -6.72 -15.09 -29.10
N ALA A 251 -6.81 -15.97 -28.12
CA ALA A 251 -5.69 -16.43 -27.32
C ALA A 251 -4.60 -17.14 -28.12
N GLU A 252 -4.94 -17.77 -29.26
CA GLU A 252 -3.97 -18.45 -30.11
C GLU A 252 -3.14 -17.46 -30.93
N SER A 253 -3.74 -16.35 -31.35
CA SER A 253 -3.09 -15.31 -32.15
C SER A 253 -2.29 -14.28 -31.32
N ARG A 254 -2.62 -14.12 -30.05
CA ARG A 254 -2.00 -13.12 -29.14
C ARG A 254 -1.45 -13.76 -27.85
N PRO A 255 -0.51 -14.72 -27.95
CA PRO A 255 0.09 -15.35 -26.77
C PRO A 255 0.88 -14.37 -25.89
N ASP A 256 1.33 -13.25 -26.47
CA ASP A 256 1.97 -12.13 -25.78
C ASP A 256 1.03 -11.45 -24.80
N ILE A 257 -0.25 -11.27 -25.16
CA ILE A 257 -1.27 -10.71 -24.27
C ILE A 257 -1.72 -11.73 -23.22
N VAL A 258 -1.95 -12.97 -23.66
CA VAL A 258 -2.45 -14.04 -22.77
C VAL A 258 -1.56 -14.22 -21.52
N LYS A 259 -0.24 -14.17 -21.68
CA LYS A 259 0.74 -14.32 -20.58
C LYS A 259 0.64 -13.23 -19.52
N ARG A 260 0.05 -12.06 -19.85
CA ARG A 260 -0.14 -10.94 -18.93
C ARG A 260 -1.26 -11.20 -17.92
N PHE A 261 -2.12 -12.21 -18.13
CA PHE A 261 -3.32 -12.44 -17.35
C PHE A 261 -3.35 -13.75 -16.58
N THR A 262 -4.07 -13.72 -15.46
CA THR A 262 -4.47 -14.87 -14.66
C THR A 262 -5.92 -14.68 -14.18
N VAL A 263 -6.48 -15.68 -13.50
CA VAL A 263 -7.82 -15.62 -12.86
C VAL A 263 -7.82 -16.17 -11.43
N ASN A 264 -6.64 -16.45 -10.88
CA ASN A 264 -6.52 -17.18 -9.62
C ASN A 264 -5.33 -16.73 -8.77
N ASP A 265 -5.03 -15.44 -8.74
CA ASP A 265 -4.02 -14.94 -7.80
C ASP A 265 -4.41 -15.25 -6.36
N SER A 266 -3.48 -15.78 -5.59
CA SER A 266 -3.70 -16.20 -4.21
C SER A 266 -3.14 -15.22 -3.18
N THR A 267 -2.60 -14.09 -3.63
CA THR A 267 -1.99 -13.08 -2.75
C THR A 267 -3.03 -12.08 -2.31
N THR A 268 -3.14 -11.92 -1.00
CA THR A 268 -4.17 -11.08 -0.39
C THR A 268 -3.55 -10.04 0.53
N ARG A 269 -3.99 -8.79 0.38
CA ARG A 269 -3.72 -7.69 1.28
C ARG A 269 -4.87 -7.60 2.28
N ILE A 270 -4.53 -7.57 3.56
CA ILE A 270 -5.45 -7.41 4.67
C ILE A 270 -5.08 -6.13 5.38
N GLU A 271 -5.95 -5.15 5.35
CA GLU A 271 -5.80 -3.88 6.03
C GLU A 271 -6.77 -3.83 7.21
N SER A 272 -6.26 -3.63 8.41
CA SER A 272 -7.07 -3.53 9.61
C SER A 272 -6.81 -2.21 10.32
N ILE A 273 -7.86 -1.43 10.54
CA ILE A 273 -7.81 -0.20 11.33
C ILE A 273 -8.45 -0.48 12.68
N GLY A 274 -7.64 -0.48 13.73
CA GLY A 274 -8.10 -0.58 15.10
C GLY A 274 -8.24 0.80 15.75
N PHE A 275 -9.31 0.98 16.51
CA PHE A 275 -9.61 2.20 17.26
C PHE A 275 -9.81 1.86 18.75
N ALA A 276 -9.26 2.69 19.63
CA ALA A 276 -9.52 2.64 21.07
C ALA A 276 -9.32 4.04 21.69
N GLU A 277 -10.37 4.59 22.31
CA GLU A 277 -10.32 5.84 23.10
C GLU A 277 -9.56 7.00 22.43
N GLY A 278 -9.84 7.26 21.15
CA GLY A 278 -9.21 8.34 20.36
C GLY A 278 -7.89 7.97 19.66
N ALA A 279 -7.30 6.80 19.96
CA ALA A 279 -6.13 6.32 19.25
C ALA A 279 -6.53 5.41 18.09
N LYS A 280 -5.85 5.53 16.94
CA LYS A 280 -6.02 4.67 15.77
C LYS A 280 -4.70 4.03 15.37
N ARG A 281 -4.76 2.77 14.94
CA ARG A 281 -3.63 2.03 14.35
C ARG A 281 -4.10 1.30 13.12
N LYS A 282 -3.35 1.43 12.02
CA LYS A 282 -3.54 0.62 10.83
C LYS A 282 -2.45 -0.44 10.79
N ILE A 283 -2.85 -1.68 10.59
CA ILE A 283 -1.94 -2.79 10.29
C ILE A 283 -2.31 -3.30 8.91
N THR A 284 -1.31 -3.42 8.04
CA THR A 284 -1.43 -4.06 6.73
C THR A 284 -0.61 -5.33 6.74
N ALA A 285 -1.20 -6.44 6.36
CA ALA A 285 -0.54 -7.72 6.16
C ALA A 285 -0.79 -8.21 4.74
N ILE A 286 0.28 -8.57 4.02
CA ILE A 286 0.19 -9.23 2.72
C ILE A 286 0.52 -10.69 2.93
N VAL A 287 -0.41 -11.55 2.56
CA VAL A 287 -0.30 -13.00 2.76
C VAL A 287 -0.52 -13.73 1.44
N ARG A 288 0.25 -14.80 1.24
CA ARG A 288 0.04 -15.70 0.11
C ARG A 288 -0.72 -16.93 0.58
N ASN A 289 -1.74 -17.29 -0.16
CA ASN A 289 -2.57 -18.46 0.08
C ASN A 289 -3.20 -18.46 1.50
N ARG A 290 -4.36 -17.84 1.65
CA ARG A 290 -5.10 -17.78 2.93
C ARG A 290 -5.49 -19.14 3.48
N THR A 291 -5.40 -20.23 2.70
CA THR A 291 -5.72 -21.59 3.16
C THR A 291 -4.57 -22.17 3.97
N GLY A 292 -4.88 -22.85 5.06
CA GLY A 292 -3.90 -23.48 5.96
C GLY A 292 -3.14 -22.47 6.83
N LYS A 293 -1.83 -22.39 6.66
CA LYS A 293 -0.97 -21.37 7.31
C LYS A 293 -0.53 -20.38 6.24
N PRO A 294 -1.16 -19.21 6.16
CA PRO A 294 -0.80 -18.19 5.18
C PRO A 294 0.68 -17.79 5.34
N ALA A 295 1.42 -17.75 4.23
CA ALA A 295 2.75 -17.19 4.24
C ALA A 295 2.65 -15.67 4.32
N LEU A 296 3.18 -15.09 5.40
CA LEU A 296 3.28 -13.64 5.54
C LEU A 296 4.42 -13.15 4.65
N LEU A 297 4.11 -12.28 3.70
CA LEU A 297 5.06 -11.69 2.76
C LEU A 297 5.53 -10.33 3.25
N GLU A 298 4.59 -9.51 3.73
CA GLU A 298 4.87 -8.18 4.27
C GLU A 298 3.93 -7.87 5.42
N ARG A 299 4.42 -7.05 6.37
CA ARG A 299 3.60 -6.49 7.43
C ARG A 299 4.09 -5.10 7.78
N THR A 300 3.20 -4.13 7.71
CA THR A 300 3.44 -2.74 8.10
C THR A 300 2.48 -2.30 9.20
N GLU A 301 2.90 -1.31 9.98
CA GLU A 301 2.08 -0.69 11.02
C GLU A 301 2.20 0.83 10.92
N GLU A 302 1.06 1.51 10.92
CA GLU A 302 0.97 2.97 10.81
C GLU A 302 0.16 3.55 11.98
N ILE A 303 0.61 4.72 12.44
CA ILE A 303 -0.17 5.55 13.37
C ILE A 303 -1.06 6.45 12.52
N ILE A 304 -2.36 6.32 12.66
CA ILE A 304 -3.31 7.22 12.01
C ILE A 304 -3.65 8.33 13.00
N PRO A 305 -3.54 9.59 12.62
CA PRO A 305 -3.88 10.72 13.48
C PRO A 305 -5.37 10.83 13.81
#